data_f748b94813274856adf5cfa55ae17952
#
_entry.id   f748b94813274856adf5cfa55ae17952
#
_cell.length_a   1.000
_cell.length_b   1.000
_cell.length_c   1.000
_cell.angle_alpha   90.00
_cell.angle_beta   90.00
_cell.angle_gamma   90.00
#
_symmetry.space_group_name_H-M   'P 1'
#
loop_
_entity.id
_entity.type
_entity.pdbx_description
1 polymer ?
#
loop_
_entity_poly.entity_id
_entity_poly.type
_entity_poly.pdbx_seq_one_letter_code
_entity_poly.pdbx_strand_id
1 'polypeptide(L)' 'RNQLEQMQHKTEKLEAKVADIRIINRAKLLLVQHLQMTETEAHKYIEKQAMDTSMRRRTIAENIIRTYED' A
#
# COMPACT_ATOMS: atom_id res chain seq x y z
N ARG A 1 -23.11 -16.44 -18.41
CA ARG A 1 -21.69 -16.44 -18.76
C ARG A 1 -21.04 -15.11 -18.49
N ASN A 2 -21.67 -14.03 -18.99
CA ASN A 2 -21.18 -12.69 -18.71
C ASN A 2 -21.19 -12.37 -17.21
N GLN A 3 -22.19 -12.89 -16.52
CA GLN A 3 -22.29 -12.68 -15.09
C GLN A 3 -21.13 -13.33 -14.34
N LEU A 4 -20.73 -14.52 -14.80
CA LEU A 4 -19.60 -15.20 -14.19
C LEU A 4 -18.32 -14.43 -14.40
N GLU A 5 -18.14 -13.90 -15.61
CA GLU A 5 -16.96 -13.08 -15.89
C GLU A 5 -16.94 -11.82 -15.05
N GLN A 6 -18.10 -11.18 -14.90
CA GLN A 6 -18.19 -10.00 -14.06
C GLN A 6 -17.87 -10.31 -12.61
N MET A 7 -18.35 -11.44 -12.13
CA MET A 7 -18.06 -11.85 -10.76
C MET A 7 -16.57 -12.09 -10.55
N GLN A 8 -15.93 -12.72 -11.52
CA GLN A 8 -14.50 -12.97 -11.44
C GLN A 8 -13.72 -11.64 -11.43
N HIS A 9 -14.13 -10.70 -12.27
CA HIS A 9 -13.51 -9.39 -12.29
C HIS A 9 -13.64 -8.69 -10.94
N LYS A 10 -14.80 -8.74 -10.33
CA LYS A 10 -15.02 -8.13 -9.04
C LYS A 10 -14.12 -8.77 -7.99
N THR A 11 -14.01 -10.08 -8.03
CA THR A 11 -13.18 -10.80 -7.08
C THR A 11 -11.72 -10.38 -7.21
N GLU A 12 -11.24 -10.29 -8.45
CA GLU A 12 -9.86 -9.87 -8.68
C GLU A 12 -9.61 -8.46 -8.18
N LYS A 13 -10.54 -7.54 -8.43
CA LYS A 13 -10.40 -6.15 -7.98
C LYS A 13 -10.36 -6.08 -6.45
N LEU A 14 -11.23 -6.85 -5.80
CA LEU A 14 -11.26 -6.87 -4.34
C LEU A 14 -9.95 -7.43 -3.78
N GLU A 15 -9.45 -8.48 -4.38
CA GLU A 15 -8.19 -9.07 -3.93
C GLU A 15 -7.04 -8.08 -4.10
N ALA A 16 -7.02 -7.37 -5.22
CA ALA A 16 -5.97 -6.38 -5.46
C ALA A 16 -6.04 -5.27 -4.43
N LYS A 17 -7.23 -4.78 -4.09
CA LYS A 17 -7.36 -3.73 -3.09
C LYS A 17 -6.90 -4.22 -1.72
N VAL A 18 -7.26 -5.45 -1.36
CA VAL A 18 -6.85 -6.00 -0.07
C VAL A 18 -5.33 -6.11 -0.01
N ALA A 19 -4.71 -6.56 -1.09
CA ALA A 19 -3.26 -6.67 -1.14
C ALA A 19 -2.61 -5.29 -1.00
N ASP A 20 -3.14 -4.29 -1.68
CA ASP A 20 -2.61 -2.93 -1.58
C ASP A 20 -2.72 -2.40 -0.15
N ILE A 21 -3.85 -2.62 0.50
CA ILE A 21 -4.06 -2.18 1.87
C ILE A 21 -3.06 -2.85 2.80
N ARG A 22 -2.85 -4.14 2.64
CA ARG A 22 -1.90 -4.88 3.48
C ARG A 22 -0.49 -4.35 3.31
N ILE A 23 -0.08 -4.11 2.08
CA ILE A 23 1.26 -3.60 1.80
C ILE A 23 1.43 -2.22 2.41
N ILE A 24 0.45 -1.34 2.23
CA ILE A 24 0.51 0.01 2.77
C ILE A 24 0.51 -0.03 4.31
N ASN A 25 -0.32 -0.87 4.91
CA ASN A 25 -0.35 -0.99 6.37
C ASN A 25 0.99 -1.50 6.91
N ARG A 26 1.60 -2.46 6.23
CA ARG A 26 2.89 -2.97 6.65
C ARG A 26 3.95 -1.88 6.58
N ALA A 27 3.95 -1.10 5.51
CA ALA A 27 4.90 0.00 5.37
C ALA A 27 4.69 1.04 6.46
N LYS A 28 3.44 1.36 6.76
CA LYS A 28 3.15 2.31 7.86
C LYS A 28 3.68 1.79 9.18
N LEU A 29 3.49 0.50 9.44
CA LEU A 29 3.97 -0.09 10.67
C LEU A 29 5.49 0.00 10.78
N LEU A 30 6.19 -0.25 9.68
CA LEU A 30 7.64 -0.12 9.66
C LEU A 30 8.09 1.31 9.92
N LEU A 31 7.40 2.28 9.34
CA LEU A 31 7.72 3.69 9.59
C LEU A 31 7.51 4.06 11.06
N VAL A 32 6.44 3.55 11.64
CA VAL A 32 6.16 3.79 13.06
C VAL A 32 7.27 3.19 13.92
N GLN A 33 7.69 1.99 13.60
CA GLN A 33 8.69 1.28 14.41
C GLN A 33 10.10 1.84 14.22
N HIS A 34 10.49 2.12 12.99
CA HIS A 34 11.86 2.53 12.69
C HIS A 34 12.09 4.02 12.81
N LEU A 35 11.12 4.84 12.42
CA LEU A 35 11.25 6.28 12.44
C LEU A 35 10.45 6.92 13.57
N GLN A 36 9.77 6.11 14.37
CA GLN A 36 8.97 6.57 15.50
C GLN A 36 7.94 7.61 15.09
N MET A 37 7.37 7.41 13.90
CA MET A 37 6.27 8.24 13.43
C MET A 37 4.96 7.76 14.03
N THR A 38 3.99 8.67 14.11
CA THR A 38 2.63 8.26 14.40
C THR A 38 2.04 7.62 13.14
N GLU A 39 0.93 6.89 13.33
CA GLU A 39 0.26 6.28 12.19
C GLU A 39 -0.15 7.33 11.17
N THR A 40 -0.65 8.46 11.65
CA THR A 40 -1.05 9.56 10.77
C THR A 40 0.15 10.11 10.00
N GLU A 41 1.27 10.27 10.67
CA GLU A 41 2.48 10.76 10.00
C GLU A 41 2.98 9.78 8.96
N ALA A 42 2.95 8.50 9.27
CA ALA A 42 3.37 7.47 8.32
C ALA A 42 2.49 7.48 7.07
N HIS A 43 1.20 7.64 7.28
CA HIS A 43 0.25 7.71 6.17
C HIS A 43 0.54 8.92 5.27
N LYS A 44 0.75 10.07 5.89
CA LYS A 44 1.08 11.29 5.15
C LYS A 44 2.40 11.15 4.42
N TYR A 45 3.38 10.51 5.04
CA TYR A 45 4.66 10.29 4.41
C TYR A 45 4.51 9.51 3.10
N ILE A 46 3.74 8.42 3.16
CA ILE A 46 3.52 7.60 1.96
C ILE A 46 2.79 8.40 0.89
N GLU A 47 1.76 9.14 1.27
CA GLU A 47 1.03 9.96 0.31
C GLU A 47 1.92 11.01 -0.33
N LYS A 48 2.72 11.68 0.47
CA LYS A 48 3.60 12.73 -0.03
C LYS A 48 4.62 12.16 -1.01
N GLN A 49 5.23 11.05 -0.65
CA GLN A 49 6.20 10.41 -1.52
C GLN A 49 5.56 9.97 -2.83
N ALA A 50 4.35 9.44 -2.76
CA ALA A 50 3.64 9.02 -3.95
C ALA A 50 3.36 10.21 -4.88
N MET A 51 3.00 11.35 -4.31
CA MET A 51 2.75 12.55 -5.09
C MET A 51 4.05 13.12 -5.67
N ASP A 52 5.09 13.18 -4.86
CA ASP A 52 6.37 13.77 -5.28
C ASP A 52 7.01 12.98 -6.42
N THR A 53 6.85 11.67 -6.39
CA THR A 53 7.45 10.79 -7.39
C THR A 53 6.48 10.40 -8.48
N SER A 54 5.23 10.84 -8.39
CA SER A 54 4.17 10.45 -9.33
C SER A 54 4.01 8.93 -9.39
N MET A 55 4.24 8.26 -8.28
CA MET A 55 4.11 6.81 -8.18
C MET A 55 2.89 6.46 -7.34
N ARG A 56 2.48 5.19 -7.41
CA ARG A 56 1.36 4.73 -6.62
C ARG A 56 1.79 4.53 -5.17
N ARG A 57 0.85 4.72 -4.24
CA ARG A 57 1.13 4.50 -2.82
C ARG A 57 1.64 3.10 -2.56
N ARG A 58 1.09 2.12 -3.26
CA ARG A 58 1.55 0.75 -3.14
C ARG A 58 3.04 0.63 -3.47
N THR A 59 3.47 1.28 -4.55
CA THR A 59 4.88 1.23 -4.95
C THR A 59 5.76 1.84 -3.88
N ILE A 60 5.35 2.98 -3.32
CA ILE A 60 6.09 3.61 -2.23
C ILE A 60 6.15 2.67 -1.03
N ALA A 61 5.03 2.04 -0.70
CA ALA A 61 4.98 1.11 0.41
C ALA A 61 5.90 -0.08 0.20
N GLU A 62 5.94 -0.62 -1.00
CA GLU A 62 6.84 -1.72 -1.33
C GLU A 62 8.30 -1.31 -1.17
N ASN A 63 8.63 -0.10 -1.58
CA ASN A 63 9.99 0.41 -1.42
C ASN A 63 10.36 0.54 0.05
N ILE A 64 9.43 1.02 0.87
CA ILE A 64 9.66 1.14 2.30
C ILE A 64 9.90 -0.24 2.92
N ILE A 65 9.06 -1.20 2.57
CA ILE A 65 9.19 -2.55 3.09
C ILE A 65 10.56 -3.12 2.70
N ARG A 66 10.93 -2.94 1.45
CA ARG A 66 12.21 -3.44 0.96
C ARG A 66 13.37 -2.79 1.69
N THR A 67 13.26 -1.51 1.99
CA THR A 67 14.32 -0.77 2.66
C THR A 67 14.51 -1.24 4.10
N TYR A 68 13.44 -1.48 4.81
CA TYR A 68 13.51 -1.76 6.25
C TYR A 68 13.46 -3.24 6.58
N GLU A 69 12.94 -4.08 5.69
CA GLU A 69 12.87 -5.52 5.96
C GLU A 69 14.04 -6.30 5.39
N ASP A 70 14.69 -5.74 4.42
CA ASP A 70 15.89 -6.37 3.90
C ASP A 70 17.09 -5.94 4.75
#